data_107b774bb9df07e8b483ab27ae5f19f0
#
_entry.id   107b774bb9df07e8b483ab27ae5f19f0
#
_cell.length_a   1.000
_cell.length_b   1.000
_cell.length_c   1.000
_cell.angle_alpha   90.00
_cell.angle_beta   90.00
_cell.angle_gamma   90.00
#
_symmetry.space_group_name_H-M   'P 1'
#
loop_
_entity.id
_entity.type
_entity.pdbx_description
1 polymer ?
#
loop_
_entity_poly.entity_id
_entity_poly.type
_entity_poly.pdbx_seq_one_letter_code
_entity_poly.pdbx_strand_id
1 'polypeptide(L)'
;MASILVEDLSCPVCHDVYEDPVLLSCSHSFCRDCLQSWWRRKRTQRCPVCRRRSSRSEPPCNLILKNLCENFLLTGDQRSSTGSEPLCSLHGEKLKLFCLDHQQPVCVVCRDSKKHNNHRFRPIDEAAQDLKEELQKSLKPLQDKLKVFEQVKGTCDQTAKHIKVQARHTESQIKEQFKKLHQFLEEEEEARISALKEEEKQKTQMMKEKTEALGKDTTALSDTVRTTEEQLKAEDVSFLQNYKATVKRVQQRPLLEDPQLVSGALIDVAKHLGNLSYNIWNKMKEEVSYTPVVLDPNSAHPELLLSEDLTSMRCAEKQILPKNPERFDYHPSILGSYGFDSGTHRWDVEVGDNTDWSVGVAAESVKRKESIKSGIWIIGFSDGEYKFFSPEAKLIVLSTETKLQKIRVNLDLDKGELSFSDPDTKAQIHTFTHTFNEKLFPYICNRDERPVKIIEEMTKDDDDDDDDDDDDSVFGGDPIHSDDDDDDDDDDIKDYQNPFQDIR
;
A
#
# COMPACT_ATOMS: atom_id res chain seq x y z
N MET A 1 58.31 33.59 15.46
CA MET A 1 58.08 32.94 14.14
C MET A 1 56.97 31.91 14.15
N ALA A 2 56.52 31.40 15.30
CA ALA A 2 55.37 30.43 15.33
C ALA A 2 53.98 31.05 15.14
N SER A 3 53.82 32.36 15.41
CA SER A 3 52.53 33.05 15.27
C SER A 3 52.09 33.32 13.80
N ILE A 4 53.04 33.46 12.89
CA ILE A 4 52.77 33.78 11.46
C ILE A 4 52.30 32.52 10.69
N LEU A 5 52.77 31.35 11.11
CA LEU A 5 52.37 30.07 10.44
C LEU A 5 50.92 29.63 10.75
N VAL A 6 50.36 30.06 11.87
CA VAL A 6 48.98 29.67 12.25
C VAL A 6 47.96 30.52 11.49
N GLU A 7 48.25 31.80 11.23
CA GLU A 7 47.36 32.67 10.47
C GLU A 7 47.22 32.23 9.00
N ASP A 8 48.30 31.72 8.39
CA ASP A 8 48.31 31.21 7.01
C ASP A 8 47.55 29.90 6.84
N LEU A 9 47.39 29.14 7.93
CA LEU A 9 46.65 27.87 7.95
C LEU A 9 45.23 27.99 8.50
N SER A 10 44.73 29.22 8.71
CA SER A 10 43.39 29.46 9.31
C SER A 10 42.35 29.95 8.29
N CYS A 11 41.16 29.43 8.39
CA CYS A 11 40.05 29.79 7.53
C CYS A 11 39.55 31.22 7.85
N PRO A 12 39.39 32.13 6.87
CA PRO A 12 38.93 33.51 7.10
C PRO A 12 37.50 33.66 7.59
N VAL A 13 36.75 32.56 7.70
CA VAL A 13 35.34 32.54 8.12
C VAL A 13 35.15 32.03 9.55
N CYS A 14 35.78 30.92 9.92
CA CYS A 14 35.73 30.35 11.28
C CYS A 14 36.95 30.73 12.15
N HIS A 15 38.01 31.17 11.53
CA HIS A 15 39.31 31.48 12.20
C HIS A 15 40.05 30.27 12.80
N ASP A 16 39.57 29.05 12.48
CA ASP A 16 40.21 27.79 12.85
C ASP A 16 41.08 27.25 11.71
N VAL A 17 41.92 26.26 11.99
CA VAL A 17 42.70 25.54 10.98
C VAL A 17 41.75 24.99 9.93
N TYR A 18 42.13 25.08 8.64
CA TYR A 18 41.27 24.64 7.55
C TYR A 18 40.87 23.16 7.68
N GLU A 19 39.58 22.92 7.60
CA GLU A 19 38.96 21.61 7.47
C GLU A 19 38.37 21.44 6.07
N ASP A 20 38.79 20.41 5.34
CA ASP A 20 38.44 20.16 3.92
C ASP A 20 38.48 21.43 3.05
N PRO A 21 39.65 22.09 2.90
CA PRO A 21 39.75 23.39 2.25
C PRO A 21 39.42 23.33 0.76
N VAL A 22 38.62 24.30 0.29
CA VAL A 22 38.30 24.48 -1.12
C VAL A 22 38.87 25.79 -1.64
N LEU A 23 39.28 25.80 -2.94
CA LEU A 23 39.91 26.94 -3.61
C LEU A 23 38.97 27.61 -4.57
N LEU A 24 38.73 28.90 -4.40
CA LEU A 24 37.95 29.70 -5.35
C LEU A 24 38.83 30.18 -6.52
N SER A 25 38.20 30.54 -7.65
CA SER A 25 38.88 31.11 -8.83
C SER A 25 39.60 32.44 -8.58
N CYS A 26 39.38 33.07 -7.44
CA CYS A 26 40.09 34.26 -6.96
C CYS A 26 41.24 33.93 -6.02
N SER A 27 41.70 32.70 -5.93
CA SER A 27 42.77 32.16 -5.13
C SER A 27 42.60 32.25 -3.59
N HIS A 28 41.39 32.54 -3.12
CA HIS A 28 41.07 32.45 -1.70
C HIS A 28 40.54 31.04 -1.34
N SER A 29 41.00 30.53 -0.19
CA SER A 29 40.57 29.23 0.32
C SER A 29 39.69 29.38 1.56
N PHE A 30 38.79 28.41 1.78
CA PHE A 30 37.87 28.36 2.90
C PHE A 30 37.60 26.89 3.26
N CYS A 31 37.23 26.61 4.49
CA CYS A 31 36.59 25.31 4.77
C CYS A 31 35.37 25.14 3.88
N ARG A 32 35.14 23.94 3.38
CA ARG A 32 33.97 23.63 2.49
C ARG A 32 32.66 24.06 3.13
N ASP A 33 32.45 23.67 4.40
CA ASP A 33 31.20 23.95 5.11
C ASP A 33 31.02 25.42 5.45
N CYS A 34 32.12 26.12 5.77
CA CYS A 34 32.08 27.56 5.99
C CYS A 34 31.66 28.34 4.76
N LEU A 35 32.22 27.99 3.59
CA LEU A 35 31.86 28.62 2.32
C LEU A 35 30.44 28.35 1.90
N GLN A 36 29.97 27.09 2.01
CA GLN A 36 28.59 26.71 1.69
C GLN A 36 27.57 27.38 2.62
N SER A 37 27.88 27.47 3.92
CA SER A 37 27.06 28.16 4.91
C SER A 37 26.96 29.64 4.65
N TRP A 38 28.08 30.27 4.24
CA TRP A 38 28.11 31.66 3.84
C TRP A 38 27.25 31.92 2.60
N TRP A 39 27.35 31.11 1.55
CA TRP A 39 26.56 31.23 0.31
C TRP A 39 25.08 31.02 0.54
N ARG A 40 24.69 30.04 1.38
CA ARG A 40 23.28 29.82 1.78
C ARG A 40 22.70 31.04 2.48
N ARG A 41 23.46 31.62 3.42
CA ARG A 41 23.01 32.78 4.22
C ARG A 41 22.87 34.05 3.38
N LYS A 42 23.81 34.31 2.47
CA LYS A 42 23.82 35.53 1.62
C LYS A 42 23.06 35.33 0.29
N ARG A 43 22.59 34.13 -0.03
CA ARG A 43 21.95 33.76 -1.31
C ARG A 43 22.76 34.19 -2.55
N THR A 44 24.07 34.27 -2.45
CA THR A 44 24.96 34.68 -3.53
C THR A 44 26.26 33.89 -3.48
N GLN A 45 26.68 33.35 -4.62
CA GLN A 45 27.96 32.63 -4.74
C GLN A 45 29.12 33.59 -4.97
N ARG A 46 29.47 34.39 -3.93
CA ARG A 46 30.58 35.33 -3.96
C ARG A 46 31.63 34.96 -2.90
N CYS A 47 32.88 35.27 -3.20
CA CYS A 47 33.98 35.09 -2.25
C CYS A 47 33.75 35.95 -0.98
N PRO A 48 33.83 35.39 0.23
CA PRO A 48 33.69 36.12 1.49
C PRO A 48 34.72 37.25 1.67
N VAL A 49 35.94 37.09 1.14
CA VAL A 49 37.04 38.04 1.26
C VAL A 49 36.99 39.12 0.18
N CYS A 50 37.08 38.75 -1.11
CA CYS A 50 37.20 39.73 -2.21
C CYS A 50 35.91 40.02 -2.95
N ARG A 51 34.77 39.40 -2.61
CA ARG A 51 33.44 39.56 -3.18
C ARG A 51 33.30 39.21 -4.68
N ARG A 52 34.37 38.68 -5.32
CA ARG A 52 34.29 38.15 -6.71
C ARG A 52 33.26 36.99 -6.77
N ARG A 53 32.52 36.94 -7.87
CA ARG A 53 31.58 35.84 -8.11
C ARG A 53 32.35 34.55 -8.39
N SER A 54 31.96 33.45 -7.75
CA SER A 54 32.49 32.11 -8.06
C SER A 54 31.94 31.63 -9.40
N SER A 55 32.80 31.06 -10.24
CA SER A 55 32.41 30.45 -11.51
C SER A 55 31.88 29.02 -11.33
N ARG A 56 32.05 28.44 -10.15
CA ARG A 56 31.62 27.06 -9.82
C ARG A 56 30.80 27.07 -8.54
N SER A 57 29.72 26.31 -8.56
CA SER A 57 28.90 26.06 -7.35
C SER A 57 29.59 25.13 -6.35
N GLU A 58 30.45 24.26 -6.85
CA GLU A 58 31.31 23.36 -6.08
C GLU A 58 32.76 23.61 -6.44
N PRO A 59 33.47 24.40 -5.64
CA PRO A 59 34.89 24.64 -5.84
C PRO A 59 35.74 23.39 -5.57
N PRO A 60 36.86 23.18 -6.31
CA PRO A 60 37.75 22.05 -6.08
C PRO A 60 38.41 22.12 -4.72
N CYS A 61 38.74 20.96 -4.16
CA CYS A 61 39.53 20.86 -2.95
C CYS A 61 40.95 21.42 -3.18
N ASN A 62 41.45 22.19 -2.21
CA ASN A 62 42.84 22.62 -2.18
C ASN A 62 43.70 21.56 -1.46
N LEU A 63 44.10 20.52 -2.23
CA LEU A 63 44.87 19.38 -1.70
C LEU A 63 46.18 19.78 -1.03
N ILE A 64 46.86 20.81 -1.54
CA ILE A 64 48.11 21.29 -0.96
C ILE A 64 47.86 21.85 0.46
N LEU A 65 46.85 22.71 0.57
CA LEU A 65 46.47 23.29 1.85
C LEU A 65 45.93 22.25 2.83
N LYS A 66 45.18 21.28 2.33
CA LYS A 66 44.68 20.14 3.11
C LYS A 66 45.83 19.34 3.73
N ASN A 67 46.78 18.92 2.90
CA ASN A 67 47.95 18.16 3.38
C ASN A 67 48.81 18.97 4.37
N LEU A 68 48.94 20.30 4.16
CA LEU A 68 49.66 21.18 5.08
C LEU A 68 48.96 21.29 6.44
N CYS A 69 47.62 21.43 6.45
CA CYS A 69 46.84 21.48 7.69
C CYS A 69 46.86 20.14 8.43
N GLU A 70 46.70 19.02 7.72
CA GLU A 70 46.79 17.68 8.30
C GLU A 70 48.18 17.44 8.90
N ASN A 71 49.27 17.78 8.19
CA ASN A 71 50.64 17.70 8.72
C ASN A 71 50.85 18.66 9.90
N PHE A 72 50.28 19.86 9.88
CA PHE A 72 50.38 20.81 10.99
C PHE A 72 49.70 20.28 12.25
N LEU A 73 48.50 19.67 12.11
CA LEU A 73 47.76 19.02 13.21
C LEU A 73 48.55 17.81 13.76
N LEU A 74 49.07 16.97 12.87
CA LEU A 74 49.89 15.81 13.24
C LEU A 74 51.20 16.20 13.90
N THR A 75 51.85 17.29 13.45
CA THR A 75 53.12 17.79 14.05
C THR A 75 52.86 18.64 15.29
N GLY A 76 51.66 19.21 15.45
CA GLY A 76 51.23 19.90 16.67
C GLY A 76 51.17 18.94 17.87
N ASP A 77 50.64 17.73 17.66
CA ASP A 77 50.60 16.67 18.69
C ASP A 77 51.99 16.06 18.98
N GLN A 78 52.91 16.07 18.01
CA GLN A 78 54.26 15.57 18.22
C GLN A 78 55.22 16.61 18.84
N ARG A 79 54.92 17.92 18.74
CA ARG A 79 55.73 18.96 19.38
C ARG A 79 55.53 19.09 20.88
N SER A 80 54.48 18.51 21.44
CA SER A 80 54.31 18.36 22.88
C SER A 80 55.11 17.19 23.48
N SER A 81 55.82 16.39 22.67
CA SER A 81 56.58 15.22 23.14
C SER A 81 58.11 15.34 23.04
N THR A 82 58.70 16.49 22.60
CA THR A 82 60.11 16.70 22.63
C THR A 82 60.50 17.78 23.67
N GLY A 83 60.67 17.36 24.93
CA GLY A 83 61.73 17.80 25.72
C GLY A 83 61.64 19.10 26.52
N SER A 84 60.49 19.57 26.95
CA SER A 84 60.43 20.36 28.18
C SER A 84 59.54 19.65 29.19
N GLU A 85 60.14 18.97 30.13
CA GLU A 85 59.39 18.38 31.23
C GLU A 85 58.52 19.49 31.89
N PRO A 86 57.19 19.28 32.03
CA PRO A 86 56.30 20.30 32.59
C PRO A 86 56.79 20.68 34.00
N LEU A 87 57.02 21.99 34.21
CA LEU A 87 57.43 22.51 35.47
C LEU A 87 56.29 22.95 36.35
N CYS A 88 56.43 22.80 37.65
CA CYS A 88 55.46 23.29 38.61
C CYS A 88 55.41 24.83 38.58
N SER A 89 54.21 25.38 38.39
CA SER A 89 53.98 26.83 38.34
C SER A 89 54.34 27.59 39.61
N LEU A 90 54.34 26.89 40.76
CA LEU A 90 54.66 27.49 42.06
C LEU A 90 56.13 27.40 42.44
N HIS A 91 56.85 26.34 42.01
CA HIS A 91 58.16 26.03 42.50
C HIS A 91 59.21 25.90 41.38
N GLY A 92 58.82 25.97 40.09
CA GLY A 92 59.75 25.80 38.97
C GLY A 92 60.40 24.42 38.86
N GLU A 93 59.98 23.44 39.68
CA GLU A 93 60.50 22.10 39.74
C GLU A 93 59.72 21.16 38.79
N LYS A 94 60.38 20.08 38.34
CA LYS A 94 59.73 19.07 37.45
C LYS A 94 58.58 18.39 38.15
N LEU A 95 57.47 18.25 37.42
CA LEU A 95 56.29 17.48 37.87
C LEU A 95 56.58 15.98 37.72
N LYS A 96 56.80 15.28 38.84
CA LYS A 96 57.16 13.84 38.90
C LYS A 96 56.12 13.00 39.63
N LEU A 97 55.23 13.63 40.38
CA LEU A 97 54.24 12.97 41.21
C LEU A 97 52.84 13.38 40.82
N PHE A 98 51.88 12.50 41.04
CA PHE A 98 50.45 12.76 40.91
C PHE A 98 49.81 12.63 42.30
N CYS A 99 49.12 13.68 42.74
CA CYS A 99 48.37 13.64 43.98
C CYS A 99 47.02 12.98 43.72
N LEU A 100 46.77 11.84 44.34
CA LEU A 100 45.53 11.09 44.16
C LEU A 100 44.33 11.76 44.78
N ASP A 101 44.53 12.55 45.84
CA ASP A 101 43.46 13.23 46.56
C ASP A 101 43.00 14.54 45.84
N HIS A 102 43.94 15.27 45.23
CA HIS A 102 43.62 16.45 44.41
C HIS A 102 43.54 16.15 42.91
N GLN A 103 43.86 14.94 42.48
CA GLN A 103 43.83 14.52 41.06
C GLN A 103 44.64 15.46 40.12
N GLN A 104 45.84 15.87 40.56
CA GLN A 104 46.68 16.78 39.78
C GLN A 104 48.15 16.43 39.86
N PRO A 105 48.93 16.71 38.78
CA PRO A 105 50.39 16.57 38.80
C PRO A 105 51.00 17.54 39.76
N VAL A 106 51.98 17.12 40.53
CA VAL A 106 52.70 17.92 41.53
C VAL A 106 54.22 17.66 41.49
N CYS A 107 55.02 18.65 41.93
CA CYS A 107 56.44 18.45 42.14
C CYS A 107 56.77 17.96 43.57
N VAL A 108 57.97 17.56 43.83
CA VAL A 108 58.41 17.08 45.14
C VAL A 108 58.24 18.15 46.24
N VAL A 109 58.49 19.41 45.94
CA VAL A 109 58.27 20.53 46.89
C VAL A 109 56.77 20.71 47.21
N CYS A 110 55.89 20.50 46.28
CA CYS A 110 54.45 20.50 46.54
C CYS A 110 54.09 19.39 47.51
N ARG A 111 54.58 18.17 47.33
CA ARG A 111 54.34 17.02 48.21
C ARG A 111 54.56 17.36 49.66
N ASP A 112 55.70 18.01 49.95
CA ASP A 112 56.16 18.33 51.30
C ASP A 112 55.53 19.64 51.83
N SER A 113 54.67 20.29 51.10
CA SER A 113 53.91 21.50 51.49
C SER A 113 52.71 21.21 52.39
N LYS A 114 52.37 22.24 53.20
CA LYS A 114 51.14 22.14 54.04
C LYS A 114 49.83 21.85 53.27
N LYS A 115 49.81 22.22 51.99
CA LYS A 115 48.58 21.99 51.12
C LYS A 115 48.35 20.52 50.78
N HIS A 116 49.37 19.69 50.83
CA HIS A 116 49.36 18.29 50.47
C HIS A 116 49.69 17.36 51.67
N ASN A 117 49.59 17.87 52.89
CA ASN A 117 49.86 17.12 54.11
C ASN A 117 48.89 15.94 54.22
N ASN A 118 49.41 14.71 54.45
CA ASN A 118 48.65 13.45 54.51
C ASN A 118 47.99 13.00 53.21
N HIS A 119 48.32 13.57 52.05
CA HIS A 119 47.83 13.10 50.76
C HIS A 119 48.68 11.92 50.26
N ARG A 120 48.03 11.11 49.37
CA ARG A 120 48.67 9.95 48.73
C ARG A 120 49.23 10.40 47.38
N PHE A 121 50.42 9.93 47.08
CA PHE A 121 51.09 10.26 45.82
C PHE A 121 51.52 8.99 45.10
N ARG A 122 51.52 9.05 43.77
CA ARG A 122 52.12 8.05 42.89
C ARG A 122 53.06 8.72 41.87
N PRO A 123 54.02 8.00 41.30
CA PRO A 123 54.70 8.46 40.12
C PRO A 123 53.72 8.86 39.01
N ILE A 124 54.06 9.94 38.28
CA ILE A 124 53.11 10.51 37.30
C ILE A 124 52.82 9.56 36.15
N ASP A 125 53.83 8.78 35.74
CA ASP A 125 53.73 7.77 34.68
C ASP A 125 52.81 6.60 35.10
N GLU A 126 52.94 6.09 36.33
CA GLU A 126 52.09 5.05 36.85
C GLU A 126 50.61 5.53 36.98
N ALA A 127 50.42 6.71 37.59
CA ALA A 127 49.09 7.28 37.72
C ALA A 127 48.44 7.57 36.37
N ALA A 128 49.20 8.03 35.39
CA ALA A 128 48.75 8.28 34.04
C ALA A 128 48.33 6.98 33.33
N GLN A 129 49.08 5.89 33.53
CA GLN A 129 48.75 4.60 32.96
C GLN A 129 47.46 4.05 33.56
N ASP A 130 47.30 4.05 34.89
CA ASP A 130 46.09 3.58 35.58
C ASP A 130 44.86 4.37 35.12
N LEU A 131 44.95 5.71 35.06
CA LEU A 131 43.83 6.56 34.64
C LEU A 131 43.47 6.40 33.15
N LYS A 132 44.48 6.17 32.29
CA LYS A 132 44.24 5.87 30.87
C LYS A 132 43.50 4.53 30.70
N GLU A 133 43.90 3.51 31.45
CA GLU A 133 43.22 2.22 31.41
C GLU A 133 41.79 2.29 31.92
N GLU A 134 41.52 3.05 32.99
CA GLU A 134 40.17 3.30 33.51
C GLU A 134 39.30 4.03 32.47
N LEU A 135 39.84 5.08 31.85
CA LEU A 135 39.14 5.83 30.82
C LEU A 135 38.88 4.97 29.58
N GLN A 136 39.83 4.12 29.20
CA GLN A 136 39.69 3.20 28.07
C GLN A 136 38.59 2.15 28.30
N LYS A 137 38.48 1.63 29.54
CA LYS A 137 37.38 0.75 29.94
C LYS A 137 36.00 1.45 29.83
N SER A 138 35.94 2.72 30.23
CA SER A 138 34.73 3.55 30.14
C SER A 138 34.39 3.96 28.70
N LEU A 139 35.39 4.10 27.83
CA LEU A 139 35.20 4.49 26.42
C LEU A 139 34.65 3.35 25.56
N LYS A 140 35.05 2.09 25.85
CA LYS A 140 34.66 0.91 25.06
C LYS A 140 33.12 0.77 24.91
N PRO A 141 32.31 0.82 25.97
CA PRO A 141 30.83 0.71 25.83
C PRO A 141 30.24 1.86 25.02
N LEU A 142 30.82 3.06 25.04
CA LEU A 142 30.35 4.17 24.21
C LEU A 142 30.66 3.94 22.72
N GLN A 143 31.82 3.41 22.41
CA GLN A 143 32.21 3.03 21.04
C GLN A 143 31.32 1.91 20.51
N ASP A 144 31.00 0.90 21.33
CA ASP A 144 30.12 -0.18 20.95
C ASP A 144 28.68 0.34 20.71
N LYS A 145 28.21 1.25 21.56
CA LYS A 145 26.93 1.91 21.39
C LYS A 145 26.87 2.75 20.10
N LEU A 146 27.94 3.51 19.80
CA LEU A 146 28.03 4.31 18.58
C LEU A 146 27.88 3.44 17.32
N LYS A 147 28.57 2.30 17.26
CA LYS A 147 28.44 1.36 16.14
C LYS A 147 27.00 0.89 15.93
N VAL A 148 26.27 0.60 17.01
CA VAL A 148 24.85 0.20 16.94
C VAL A 148 24.00 1.34 16.36
N PHE A 149 24.21 2.58 16.83
CA PHE A 149 23.47 3.74 16.30
C PHE A 149 23.75 3.97 14.82
N GLU A 150 25.01 3.84 14.38
CA GLU A 150 25.38 3.96 12.95
C GLU A 150 24.72 2.87 12.09
N GLN A 151 24.67 1.62 12.57
CA GLN A 151 23.99 0.53 11.89
C GLN A 151 22.48 0.77 11.78
N VAL A 152 21.82 1.18 12.87
CA VAL A 152 20.38 1.48 12.87
C VAL A 152 20.08 2.65 11.96
N LYS A 153 20.89 3.71 11.97
CA LYS A 153 20.76 4.84 11.05
C LYS A 153 20.84 4.39 9.59
N GLY A 154 21.81 3.54 9.24
CA GLY A 154 21.93 2.97 7.89
C GLY A 154 20.71 2.18 7.49
N THR A 155 20.14 1.40 8.41
CA THR A 155 18.89 0.65 8.18
C THR A 155 17.71 1.59 7.96
N CYS A 156 17.55 2.64 8.76
CA CYS A 156 16.49 3.65 8.57
C CYS A 156 16.60 4.35 7.21
N ASP A 157 17.78 4.70 6.77
CA ASP A 157 18.02 5.34 5.46
C ASP A 157 17.62 4.40 4.30
N GLN A 158 17.93 3.11 4.42
CA GLN A 158 17.51 2.08 3.44
C GLN A 158 15.99 1.89 3.44
N THR A 159 15.39 1.80 4.61
CA THR A 159 13.93 1.66 4.77
C THR A 159 13.19 2.85 4.17
N ALA A 160 13.67 4.08 4.41
CA ALA A 160 13.08 5.28 3.84
C ALA A 160 13.11 5.31 2.30
N LYS A 161 14.17 4.76 1.70
CA LYS A 161 14.26 4.61 0.23
C LYS A 161 13.26 3.55 -0.27
N HIS A 162 13.18 2.42 0.43
CA HIS A 162 12.27 1.33 0.07
C HIS A 162 10.80 1.75 0.14
N ILE A 163 10.40 2.47 1.20
CA ILE A 163 9.03 3.02 1.35
C ILE A 163 8.61 3.81 0.10
N LYS A 164 9.50 4.63 -0.46
CA LYS A 164 9.19 5.40 -1.68
C LYS A 164 9.01 4.54 -2.91
N VAL A 165 9.77 3.46 -3.03
CA VAL A 165 9.63 2.49 -4.14
C VAL A 165 8.32 1.72 -3.98
N GLN A 166 8.06 1.22 -2.79
CA GLN A 166 6.84 0.50 -2.45
C GLN A 166 5.58 1.34 -2.70
N ALA A 167 5.57 2.60 -2.22
CA ALA A 167 4.44 3.51 -2.42
C ALA A 167 4.16 3.78 -3.91
N ARG A 168 5.19 3.99 -4.74
CA ARG A 168 5.02 4.20 -6.19
C ARG A 168 4.48 2.96 -6.90
N HIS A 169 4.97 1.78 -6.51
CA HIS A 169 4.49 0.52 -7.07
C HIS A 169 3.02 0.32 -6.73
N THR A 170 2.65 0.48 -5.45
CA THR A 170 1.26 0.37 -4.99
C THR A 170 0.35 1.41 -5.68
N GLU A 171 0.82 2.66 -5.84
CA GLU A 171 0.08 3.69 -6.60
C GLU A 171 -0.19 3.26 -8.05
N SER A 172 0.80 2.65 -8.70
CA SER A 172 0.64 2.15 -10.08
C SER A 172 -0.38 1.02 -10.15
N GLN A 173 -0.36 0.08 -9.19
CA GLN A 173 -1.32 -1.02 -9.13
C GLN A 173 -2.74 -0.52 -8.88
N ILE A 174 -2.93 0.43 -7.96
CA ILE A 174 -4.24 1.06 -7.72
C ILE A 174 -4.77 1.69 -9.01
N LYS A 175 -3.94 2.47 -9.73
CA LYS A 175 -4.35 3.10 -11.00
C LYS A 175 -4.73 2.07 -12.06
N GLU A 176 -4.04 0.94 -12.12
CA GLU A 176 -4.36 -0.12 -13.09
C GLU A 176 -5.70 -0.79 -12.78
N GLN A 177 -6.03 -1.03 -11.50
CA GLN A 177 -7.33 -1.55 -11.11
C GLN A 177 -8.47 -0.56 -11.44
N PHE A 178 -8.29 0.72 -11.12
CA PHE A 178 -9.28 1.75 -11.49
C PHE A 178 -9.46 1.85 -13.01
N LYS A 179 -8.38 1.70 -13.78
CA LYS A 179 -8.48 1.72 -15.25
C LYS A 179 -9.33 0.58 -15.78
N LYS A 180 -9.22 -0.64 -15.21
CA LYS A 180 -10.07 -1.78 -15.59
C LYS A 180 -11.55 -1.48 -15.31
N LEU A 181 -11.85 -0.94 -14.13
CA LEU A 181 -13.22 -0.56 -13.77
C LEU A 181 -13.80 0.54 -14.69
N HIS A 182 -13.01 1.55 -15.01
CA HIS A 182 -13.44 2.58 -15.96
C HIS A 182 -13.71 2.01 -17.34
N GLN A 183 -12.84 1.15 -17.83
CA GLN A 183 -13.00 0.50 -19.13
C GLN A 183 -14.28 -0.33 -19.17
N PHE A 184 -14.57 -1.12 -18.13
CA PHE A 184 -15.83 -1.86 -18.01
C PHE A 184 -17.05 -0.95 -18.07
N LEU A 185 -17.04 0.18 -17.33
CA LEU A 185 -18.14 1.13 -17.31
C LEU A 185 -18.34 1.81 -18.67
N GLU A 186 -17.27 2.16 -19.38
CA GLU A 186 -17.31 2.72 -20.74
C GLU A 186 -17.92 1.71 -21.73
N GLU A 187 -17.52 0.46 -21.68
CA GLU A 187 -18.02 -0.62 -22.54
C GLU A 187 -19.52 -0.90 -22.28
N GLU A 188 -19.97 -0.91 -21.02
CA GLU A 188 -21.37 -1.06 -20.65
C GLU A 188 -22.24 0.14 -21.09
N GLU A 189 -21.74 1.36 -20.96
CA GLU A 189 -22.41 2.56 -21.44
C GLU A 189 -22.59 2.51 -22.96
N GLU A 190 -21.52 2.22 -23.70
CA GLU A 190 -21.55 2.18 -25.16
C GLU A 190 -22.50 1.09 -25.67
N ALA A 191 -22.50 -0.09 -25.07
CA ALA A 191 -23.39 -1.18 -25.43
C ALA A 191 -24.88 -0.81 -25.24
N ARG A 192 -25.23 -0.15 -24.14
CA ARG A 192 -26.60 0.29 -23.85
C ARG A 192 -27.06 1.42 -24.75
N ILE A 193 -26.19 2.41 -24.97
CA ILE A 193 -26.46 3.51 -25.92
C ILE A 193 -26.61 2.97 -27.34
N SER A 194 -25.80 2.02 -27.75
CA SER A 194 -25.90 1.36 -29.07
C SER A 194 -27.21 0.62 -29.23
N ALA A 195 -27.66 -0.12 -28.22
CA ALA A 195 -28.93 -0.83 -28.22
C ALA A 195 -30.12 0.15 -28.32
N LEU A 196 -30.10 1.25 -27.59
CA LEU A 196 -31.10 2.32 -27.68
C LEU A 196 -31.15 2.96 -29.08
N LYS A 197 -30.02 3.28 -29.68
CA LYS A 197 -29.94 3.85 -31.04
C LYS A 197 -30.48 2.88 -32.11
N GLU A 198 -30.20 1.60 -31.95
CA GLU A 198 -30.74 0.59 -32.89
C GLU A 198 -32.27 0.45 -32.75
N GLU A 199 -32.81 0.49 -31.52
CA GLU A 199 -34.27 0.52 -31.31
C GLU A 199 -34.88 1.78 -31.90
N GLU A 200 -34.32 2.95 -31.70
CA GLU A 200 -34.76 4.22 -32.31
C GLU A 200 -34.82 4.11 -33.82
N LYS A 201 -33.78 3.62 -34.46
CA LYS A 201 -33.67 3.45 -35.90
C LYS A 201 -34.73 2.52 -36.45
N GLN A 202 -34.94 1.37 -35.81
CA GLN A 202 -35.93 0.38 -36.24
C GLN A 202 -37.36 0.95 -36.13
N LYS A 203 -37.69 1.59 -34.98
CA LYS A 203 -39.01 2.16 -34.76
C LYS A 203 -39.31 3.36 -35.67
N THR A 204 -38.29 4.21 -35.88
CA THR A 204 -38.40 5.36 -36.82
C THR A 204 -38.58 4.88 -38.25
N GLN A 205 -37.87 3.86 -38.68
CA GLN A 205 -38.02 3.29 -40.02
C GLN A 205 -39.40 2.67 -40.23
N MET A 206 -39.89 1.91 -39.27
CA MET A 206 -41.23 1.34 -39.29
C MET A 206 -42.31 2.42 -39.39
N MET A 207 -42.20 3.51 -38.61
CA MET A 207 -43.13 4.63 -38.66
C MET A 207 -43.06 5.36 -40.00
N LYS A 208 -41.88 5.52 -40.60
CA LYS A 208 -41.70 6.11 -41.92
C LYS A 208 -42.40 5.30 -43.00
N GLU A 209 -42.20 3.98 -43.02
CA GLU A 209 -42.86 3.08 -43.97
C GLU A 209 -44.42 3.13 -43.83
N LYS A 210 -44.91 3.13 -42.58
CA LYS A 210 -46.33 3.28 -42.30
C LYS A 210 -46.90 4.62 -42.82
N THR A 211 -46.18 5.73 -42.59
CA THR A 211 -46.55 7.06 -43.04
C THR A 211 -46.57 7.15 -44.57
N GLU A 212 -45.59 6.56 -45.25
CA GLU A 212 -45.51 6.50 -46.69
C GLU A 212 -46.68 5.70 -47.32
N ALA A 213 -47.06 4.56 -46.71
CA ALA A 213 -48.18 3.74 -47.10
C ALA A 213 -49.49 4.53 -46.95
N LEU A 214 -49.74 5.13 -45.79
CA LEU A 214 -50.92 5.96 -45.51
C LEU A 214 -51.00 7.15 -46.46
N GLY A 215 -49.85 7.79 -46.79
CA GLY A 215 -49.77 8.89 -47.72
C GLY A 215 -50.26 8.52 -49.13
N LYS A 216 -49.90 7.32 -49.62
CA LYS A 216 -50.37 6.79 -50.91
C LYS A 216 -51.91 6.58 -50.88
N ASP A 217 -52.40 5.95 -49.82
CA ASP A 217 -53.83 5.68 -49.65
C ASP A 217 -54.63 6.99 -49.54
N THR A 218 -54.15 7.95 -48.74
CA THR A 218 -54.76 9.27 -48.57
C THR A 218 -54.82 10.03 -49.87
N THR A 219 -53.72 10.04 -50.64
CA THR A 219 -53.67 10.71 -51.93
C THR A 219 -54.70 10.12 -52.90
N ALA A 220 -54.75 8.82 -52.99
CA ALA A 220 -55.65 8.09 -53.88
C ALA A 220 -57.11 8.21 -53.45
N LEU A 221 -57.45 8.29 -52.17
CA LEU A 221 -58.78 8.60 -51.65
C LEU A 221 -59.19 10.04 -51.96
N SER A 222 -58.27 11.01 -51.70
CA SER A 222 -58.49 12.41 -51.94
C SER A 222 -58.82 12.70 -53.41
N ASP A 223 -58.10 12.08 -54.34
CA ASP A 223 -58.33 12.23 -55.78
C ASP A 223 -59.73 11.63 -56.17
N THR A 224 -60.11 10.51 -55.57
CA THR A 224 -61.41 9.89 -55.80
C THR A 224 -62.57 10.76 -55.29
N VAL A 225 -62.41 11.30 -54.07
CA VAL A 225 -63.41 12.23 -53.50
C VAL A 225 -63.54 13.49 -54.35
N ARG A 226 -62.44 14.15 -54.65
CA ARG A 226 -62.37 15.38 -55.44
C ARG A 226 -63.06 15.19 -56.81
N THR A 227 -62.67 14.16 -57.56
CA THR A 227 -63.22 13.89 -58.87
C THR A 227 -64.69 13.54 -58.80
N THR A 228 -65.14 12.89 -57.74
CA THR A 228 -66.60 12.58 -57.55
C THR A 228 -67.42 13.82 -57.20
N GLU A 229 -66.86 14.71 -56.34
CA GLU A 229 -67.49 15.98 -55.99
C GLU A 229 -67.61 16.92 -57.21
N GLU A 230 -66.55 16.96 -58.08
CA GLU A 230 -66.61 17.71 -59.35
C GLU A 230 -67.75 17.19 -60.26
N GLN A 231 -67.93 15.88 -60.36
CA GLN A 231 -68.96 15.30 -61.10
C GLN A 231 -70.39 15.61 -60.51
N LEU A 232 -70.50 15.62 -59.20
CA LEU A 232 -71.77 15.98 -58.51
C LEU A 232 -72.21 17.43 -58.72
N LYS A 233 -71.24 18.32 -59.00
CA LYS A 233 -71.46 19.74 -59.28
C LYS A 233 -71.66 20.05 -60.77
N ALA A 234 -71.50 19.06 -61.67
CA ALA A 234 -71.68 19.22 -63.09
C ALA A 234 -73.18 19.38 -63.47
N GLU A 235 -73.43 20.02 -64.63
CA GLU A 235 -74.80 20.11 -65.16
C GLU A 235 -75.40 18.74 -65.41
N ASP A 236 -76.69 18.60 -65.21
CA ASP A 236 -77.47 17.35 -65.23
C ASP A 236 -77.17 16.43 -66.43
N VAL A 237 -76.99 16.97 -67.60
CA VAL A 237 -76.67 16.19 -68.80
C VAL A 237 -75.29 15.60 -68.72
N SER A 238 -74.32 16.41 -68.30
CA SER A 238 -72.94 15.99 -68.16
C SER A 238 -72.76 14.97 -67.01
N PHE A 239 -73.48 15.18 -65.90
CA PHE A 239 -73.53 14.24 -64.77
C PHE A 239 -74.07 12.88 -65.22
N LEU A 240 -75.22 12.83 -65.87
CA LEU A 240 -75.86 11.59 -66.34
C LEU A 240 -74.99 10.82 -67.35
N GLN A 241 -74.27 11.52 -68.23
CA GLN A 241 -73.33 10.91 -69.18
C GLN A 241 -72.18 10.20 -68.46
N ASN A 242 -71.65 10.81 -67.40
CA ASN A 242 -70.49 10.28 -66.62
C ASN A 242 -70.86 9.41 -65.44
N TYR A 243 -72.15 9.34 -65.10
CA TYR A 243 -72.64 8.66 -63.87
C TYR A 243 -72.18 7.23 -63.73
N LYS A 244 -72.30 6.37 -64.76
CA LYS A 244 -71.89 4.97 -64.72
C LYS A 244 -70.41 4.80 -64.47
N ALA A 245 -69.55 5.68 -65.05
CA ALA A 245 -68.11 5.65 -64.89
C ALA A 245 -67.71 6.09 -63.47
N THR A 246 -68.37 7.11 -62.93
CA THR A 246 -68.12 7.65 -61.59
C THR A 246 -68.54 6.65 -60.52
N VAL A 247 -69.76 6.06 -60.61
CA VAL A 247 -70.25 4.99 -59.69
C VAL A 247 -69.33 3.80 -59.74
N LYS A 248 -68.91 3.35 -60.91
CA LYS A 248 -67.99 2.24 -61.05
C LYS A 248 -66.66 2.53 -60.35
N ARG A 249 -66.12 3.78 -60.47
CA ARG A 249 -64.88 4.21 -59.81
C ARG A 249 -64.99 4.20 -58.28
N VAL A 250 -66.11 4.69 -57.74
CA VAL A 250 -66.40 4.72 -56.32
C VAL A 250 -66.62 3.31 -55.75
N GLN A 251 -67.46 2.51 -56.45
CA GLN A 251 -67.78 1.14 -56.01
C GLN A 251 -66.67 0.11 -56.17
N GLN A 252 -65.78 0.32 -57.14
CA GLN A 252 -64.64 -0.56 -57.34
C GLN A 252 -63.52 -0.31 -56.32
N ARG A 253 -63.60 0.78 -55.55
CA ARG A 253 -62.70 1.03 -54.47
C ARG A 253 -63.21 0.35 -53.19
N PRO A 254 -62.45 -0.64 -52.68
CA PRO A 254 -62.86 -1.22 -51.40
C PRO A 254 -62.76 -0.11 -50.34
N LEU A 255 -63.71 -0.03 -49.45
CA LEU A 255 -63.57 0.74 -48.23
C LEU A 255 -62.33 0.19 -47.49
N LEU A 256 -61.29 0.98 -47.43
CA LEU A 256 -60.07 0.63 -46.62
C LEU A 256 -60.48 0.58 -45.16
N GLU A 257 -59.98 -0.43 -44.46
CA GLU A 257 -60.12 -0.47 -43.00
C GLU A 257 -59.46 0.78 -42.38
N ASP A 258 -60.06 1.24 -41.30
CA ASP A 258 -59.53 2.38 -40.59
C ASP A 258 -58.08 2.08 -40.12
N PRO A 259 -57.12 2.95 -40.48
CA PRO A 259 -55.72 2.71 -40.13
C PRO A 259 -55.54 2.73 -38.61
N GLN A 260 -55.05 1.63 -38.06
CA GLN A 260 -54.75 1.50 -36.64
C GLN A 260 -53.36 2.07 -36.33
N LEU A 261 -53.21 2.70 -35.15
CA LEU A 261 -51.93 3.07 -34.60
C LEU A 261 -51.11 1.84 -34.27
N VAL A 262 -49.81 1.91 -34.47
CA VAL A 262 -48.89 0.78 -34.22
C VAL A 262 -48.66 0.66 -32.72
N SER A 263 -49.05 -0.48 -32.15
CA SER A 263 -48.69 -0.80 -30.75
C SER A 263 -47.19 -0.97 -30.61
N GLY A 264 -46.60 -0.49 -29.51
CA GLY A 264 -45.19 -0.61 -29.24
C GLY A 264 -44.30 0.32 -30.13
N ALA A 265 -44.89 1.35 -30.78
CA ALA A 265 -44.14 2.27 -31.62
C ALA A 265 -43.15 3.17 -30.86
N LEU A 266 -43.40 3.43 -29.58
CA LEU A 266 -42.54 4.26 -28.74
C LEU A 266 -41.36 3.44 -28.20
N ILE A 267 -40.25 4.15 -27.86
CA ILE A 267 -39.12 3.55 -27.19
C ILE A 267 -39.55 2.91 -25.86
N ASP A 268 -39.06 1.71 -25.60
CA ASP A 268 -39.24 1.06 -24.30
C ASP A 268 -38.25 1.62 -23.26
N VAL A 269 -38.63 2.78 -22.73
CA VAL A 269 -37.81 3.49 -21.73
C VAL A 269 -37.60 2.65 -20.46
N ALA A 270 -38.62 1.85 -20.07
CA ALA A 270 -38.54 1.00 -18.89
C ALA A 270 -37.48 -0.10 -19.05
N LYS A 271 -37.39 -0.69 -20.26
CA LYS A 271 -36.34 -1.67 -20.60
C LYS A 271 -34.92 -1.09 -20.49
N HIS A 272 -34.74 0.16 -20.92
CA HIS A 272 -33.39 0.78 -20.93
C HIS A 272 -32.98 1.38 -19.58
N LEU A 273 -33.92 1.92 -18.79
CA LEU A 273 -33.63 2.62 -17.53
C LEU A 273 -34.02 1.81 -16.28
N GLY A 274 -34.85 0.76 -16.44
CA GLY A 274 -35.30 -0.05 -15.31
C GLY A 274 -34.12 -0.71 -14.58
N ASN A 275 -33.96 -0.40 -13.28
CA ASN A 275 -32.89 -0.94 -12.44
C ASN A 275 -31.49 -0.80 -13.05
N LEU A 276 -31.27 0.24 -13.85
CA LEU A 276 -30.02 0.44 -14.63
C LEU A 276 -28.76 0.27 -13.76
N SER A 277 -28.66 1.00 -12.65
CA SER A 277 -27.51 0.95 -11.76
C SER A 277 -27.32 -0.42 -11.10
N TYR A 278 -28.41 -1.08 -10.72
CA TYR A 278 -28.36 -2.42 -10.14
C TYR A 278 -27.86 -3.46 -11.16
N ASN A 279 -28.35 -3.41 -12.40
CA ASN A 279 -27.93 -4.31 -13.46
C ASN A 279 -26.45 -4.14 -13.83
N ILE A 280 -25.95 -2.89 -13.83
CA ILE A 280 -24.53 -2.60 -14.05
C ILE A 280 -23.70 -3.15 -12.88
N TRP A 281 -24.16 -2.92 -11.64
CA TRP A 281 -23.46 -3.41 -10.46
C TRP A 281 -23.40 -4.95 -10.40
N ASN A 282 -24.47 -5.64 -10.76
CA ASN A 282 -24.47 -7.10 -10.81
C ASN A 282 -23.48 -7.66 -11.83
N LYS A 283 -23.40 -7.07 -13.03
CA LYS A 283 -22.39 -7.45 -14.01
C LYS A 283 -20.97 -7.14 -13.53
N MET A 284 -20.78 -6.00 -12.85
CA MET A 284 -19.47 -5.63 -12.31
C MET A 284 -19.01 -6.60 -11.21
N LYS A 285 -19.93 -7.22 -10.45
CA LYS A 285 -19.57 -8.26 -9.48
C LYS A 285 -18.94 -9.50 -10.14
N GLU A 286 -19.34 -9.84 -11.35
CA GLU A 286 -18.78 -10.98 -12.11
C GLU A 286 -17.34 -10.72 -12.57
N GLU A 287 -16.95 -9.43 -12.73
CA GLU A 287 -15.62 -9.00 -13.16
C GLU A 287 -14.64 -8.76 -11.98
N VAL A 288 -15.16 -8.74 -10.73
CA VAL A 288 -14.37 -8.43 -9.54
C VAL A 288 -14.24 -9.68 -8.68
N SER A 289 -12.98 -10.11 -8.44
CA SER A 289 -12.71 -11.22 -7.55
C SER A 289 -12.52 -10.76 -6.11
N TYR A 290 -13.02 -11.53 -5.16
CA TYR A 290 -12.86 -11.33 -3.74
C TYR A 290 -12.16 -12.52 -3.10
N THR A 291 -11.06 -12.26 -2.41
CA THR A 291 -10.36 -13.26 -1.60
C THR A 291 -10.46 -12.92 -0.12
N PRO A 292 -10.87 -13.87 0.74
CA PRO A 292 -11.04 -13.60 2.18
C PRO A 292 -9.73 -13.32 2.91
N VAL A 293 -8.60 -13.75 2.34
CA VAL A 293 -7.26 -13.54 2.89
C VAL A 293 -6.36 -12.90 1.84
N VAL A 294 -5.72 -11.79 2.20
CA VAL A 294 -4.70 -11.10 1.41
C VAL A 294 -3.36 -11.23 2.13
N LEU A 295 -2.30 -11.58 1.41
CA LEU A 295 -0.96 -11.78 1.95
C LEU A 295 -0.26 -10.45 2.27
N ASP A 296 0.48 -10.38 3.40
CA ASP A 296 1.23 -9.19 3.81
C ASP A 296 2.68 -9.21 3.29
N PRO A 297 3.06 -8.38 2.29
CA PRO A 297 4.41 -8.32 1.76
C PRO A 297 5.47 -7.93 2.80
N ASN A 298 5.07 -7.23 3.88
CA ASN A 298 6.01 -6.82 4.92
C ASN A 298 6.39 -7.97 5.85
N SER A 299 5.54 -8.99 5.98
CA SER A 299 5.84 -10.21 6.73
C SER A 299 6.60 -11.25 5.91
N ALA A 300 6.55 -11.20 4.60
CA ALA A 300 7.11 -12.20 3.70
C ALA A 300 8.62 -12.39 3.85
N HIS A 301 9.06 -13.65 3.86
CA HIS A 301 10.49 -13.98 3.77
C HIS A 301 11.10 -13.44 2.47
N PRO A 302 12.37 -12.99 2.43
CA PRO A 302 12.98 -12.40 1.24
C PRO A 302 13.07 -13.33 0.02
N GLU A 303 12.92 -14.63 0.18
CA GLU A 303 12.88 -15.62 -0.90
C GLU A 303 11.47 -15.87 -1.46
N LEU A 304 10.45 -15.19 -0.93
CA LEU A 304 9.09 -15.29 -1.44
C LEU A 304 8.78 -14.18 -2.43
N LEU A 305 8.27 -14.55 -3.59
CA LEU A 305 7.72 -13.65 -4.60
C LEU A 305 6.19 -13.76 -4.59
N LEU A 306 5.52 -12.62 -4.40
CA LEU A 306 4.06 -12.54 -4.37
C LEU A 306 3.52 -12.14 -5.74
N SER A 307 2.27 -12.55 -6.02
CA SER A 307 1.47 -12.01 -7.12
C SER A 307 1.07 -10.56 -6.87
N GLU A 308 0.69 -9.85 -7.93
CA GLU A 308 0.28 -8.44 -7.84
C GLU A 308 -0.99 -8.22 -7.02
N ASP A 309 -1.90 -9.20 -7.03
CA ASP A 309 -3.14 -9.22 -6.24
C ASP A 309 -2.95 -9.68 -4.80
N LEU A 310 -1.72 -10.05 -4.42
CA LEU A 310 -1.34 -10.51 -3.08
C LEU A 310 -2.10 -11.77 -2.62
N THR A 311 -2.58 -12.58 -3.56
CA THR A 311 -3.32 -13.83 -3.27
C THR A 311 -2.46 -15.07 -3.41
N SER A 312 -1.31 -14.99 -4.09
CA SER A 312 -0.41 -16.13 -4.27
C SER A 312 1.04 -15.79 -4.00
N MET A 313 1.80 -16.83 -3.67
CA MET A 313 3.24 -16.70 -3.44
C MET A 313 3.99 -17.94 -3.89
N ARG A 314 5.26 -17.77 -4.29
CA ARG A 314 6.18 -18.86 -4.64
C ARG A 314 7.58 -18.57 -4.11
N CYS A 315 8.38 -19.61 -3.95
CA CYS A 315 9.80 -19.45 -3.67
C CYS A 315 10.55 -18.95 -4.93
N ALA A 316 11.50 -18.06 -4.73
CA ALA A 316 12.31 -17.45 -5.78
C ALA A 316 13.69 -17.06 -5.24
N GLU A 317 14.52 -16.45 -6.07
CA GLU A 317 15.79 -15.89 -5.64
C GLU A 317 15.61 -14.82 -4.56
N LYS A 318 16.55 -14.81 -3.62
CA LYS A 318 16.50 -13.90 -2.47
C LYS A 318 16.53 -12.43 -2.87
N GLN A 319 15.51 -11.70 -2.51
CA GLN A 319 15.36 -10.27 -2.76
C GLN A 319 16.13 -9.44 -1.72
N ILE A 320 16.62 -8.27 -2.15
CA ILE A 320 17.24 -7.30 -1.24
C ILE A 320 16.14 -6.40 -0.66
N LEU A 321 15.64 -6.78 0.50
CA LEU A 321 14.59 -6.06 1.22
C LEU A 321 15.14 -5.43 2.49
N PRO A 322 14.59 -4.30 2.97
CA PRO A 322 14.96 -3.72 4.24
C PRO A 322 14.60 -4.67 5.39
N LYS A 323 15.41 -4.63 6.44
CA LYS A 323 15.12 -5.37 7.67
C LYS A 323 13.99 -4.67 8.42
N ASN A 324 12.94 -5.39 8.74
CA ASN A 324 11.85 -4.96 9.60
C ASN A 324 11.51 -6.08 10.61
N PRO A 325 10.92 -5.76 11.77
CA PRO A 325 10.55 -6.75 12.79
C PRO A 325 9.55 -7.78 12.29
N GLU A 326 8.61 -7.38 11.43
CA GLU A 326 7.48 -8.18 10.96
C GLU A 326 7.90 -9.29 9.99
N ARG A 327 9.02 -9.13 9.29
CA ARG A 327 9.47 -10.06 8.23
C ARG A 327 10.04 -11.35 8.81
N PHE A 328 9.65 -12.48 8.22
CA PHE A 328 10.31 -13.76 8.48
C PHE A 328 11.72 -13.79 7.89
N ASP A 329 12.69 -14.28 8.68
CA ASP A 329 14.11 -14.37 8.25
C ASP A 329 14.62 -15.81 8.22
N TYR A 330 13.88 -16.77 8.82
CA TYR A 330 14.34 -18.14 8.99
C TYR A 330 13.60 -19.15 8.09
N HIS A 331 12.27 -19.06 8.04
CA HIS A 331 11.46 -19.91 7.18
C HIS A 331 10.86 -19.10 6.03
N PRO A 332 10.72 -19.67 4.82
CA PRO A 332 10.06 -18.99 3.70
C PRO A 332 8.54 -18.92 3.93
N SER A 333 8.17 -18.10 4.89
CA SER A 333 6.82 -17.95 5.41
C SER A 333 6.29 -16.53 5.22
N ILE A 334 4.97 -16.42 5.25
CA ILE A 334 4.21 -15.16 5.15
C ILE A 334 2.96 -15.25 6.01
N LEU A 335 2.45 -14.10 6.43
CA LEU A 335 1.16 -13.98 7.10
C LEU A 335 0.11 -13.31 6.21
N GLY A 336 -1.15 -13.54 6.51
CA GLY A 336 -2.24 -12.69 6.05
C GLY A 336 -2.12 -11.28 6.63
N SER A 337 -2.66 -10.29 5.91
CA SER A 337 -2.62 -8.88 6.31
C SER A 337 -3.51 -8.56 7.52
N TYR A 338 -4.53 -9.37 7.74
CA TYR A 338 -5.46 -9.26 8.87
C TYR A 338 -5.36 -10.47 9.78
N GLY A 339 -5.38 -10.21 11.07
CA GLY A 339 -5.49 -11.24 12.11
C GLY A 339 -6.90 -11.24 12.72
N PHE A 340 -7.35 -12.40 13.12
CA PHE A 340 -8.66 -12.67 13.70
C PHE A 340 -8.56 -12.84 15.21
N ASP A 341 -9.51 -12.29 15.95
CA ASP A 341 -9.60 -12.39 17.42
C ASP A 341 -10.97 -12.88 17.91
N SER A 342 -11.96 -13.04 17.02
CA SER A 342 -13.31 -13.53 17.32
C SER A 342 -14.00 -14.05 16.07
N GLY A 343 -15.08 -14.80 16.21
CA GLY A 343 -15.93 -15.27 15.13
C GLY A 343 -15.38 -16.48 14.37
N THR A 344 -16.04 -16.79 13.25
CA THR A 344 -15.69 -17.91 12.35
C THR A 344 -15.18 -17.39 11.02
N HIS A 345 -14.01 -17.91 10.62
CA HIS A 345 -13.34 -17.50 9.38
C HIS A 345 -12.97 -18.72 8.56
N ARG A 346 -13.11 -18.61 7.22
CA ARG A 346 -12.84 -19.70 6.30
C ARG A 346 -12.11 -19.18 5.07
N TRP A 347 -11.14 -19.96 4.60
CA TRP A 347 -10.46 -19.70 3.33
C TRP A 347 -9.90 -20.98 2.75
N ASP A 348 -9.77 -21.01 1.42
CA ASP A 348 -9.24 -22.13 0.68
C ASP A 348 -7.84 -21.79 0.13
N VAL A 349 -6.93 -22.75 0.19
CA VAL A 349 -5.57 -22.61 -0.30
C VAL A 349 -5.28 -23.72 -1.30
N GLU A 350 -5.00 -23.35 -2.54
CA GLU A 350 -4.50 -24.25 -3.56
C GLU A 350 -3.00 -24.47 -3.38
N VAL A 351 -2.63 -25.66 -3.00
CA VAL A 351 -1.22 -26.08 -2.82
C VAL A 351 -0.68 -26.81 -4.02
N GLY A 352 -1.54 -27.30 -4.90
CA GLY A 352 -1.20 -27.93 -6.15
C GLY A 352 -0.18 -29.07 -6.00
N ASP A 353 0.77 -29.11 -6.92
CA ASP A 353 1.83 -30.13 -6.92
C ASP A 353 3.06 -29.76 -6.09
N ASN A 354 2.97 -28.77 -5.22
CA ASN A 354 4.07 -28.43 -4.31
C ASN A 354 4.47 -29.61 -3.41
N THR A 355 5.75 -29.70 -3.06
CA THR A 355 6.35 -30.82 -2.33
C THR A 355 6.83 -30.45 -0.94
N ASP A 356 6.96 -29.17 -0.63
CA ASP A 356 7.34 -28.67 0.70
C ASP A 356 6.59 -27.36 1.01
N TRP A 357 5.48 -27.48 1.73
CA TRP A 357 4.60 -26.37 2.08
C TRP A 357 3.94 -26.58 3.45
N SER A 358 3.43 -25.49 4.03
CA SER A 358 2.60 -25.54 5.24
C SER A 358 1.55 -24.42 5.22
N VAL A 359 0.34 -24.74 5.70
CA VAL A 359 -0.82 -23.84 5.73
C VAL A 359 -1.49 -23.92 7.10
N GLY A 360 -2.01 -22.82 7.61
CA GLY A 360 -2.74 -22.75 8.86
C GLY A 360 -2.79 -21.36 9.45
N VAL A 361 -2.57 -21.24 10.76
CA VAL A 361 -2.58 -19.98 11.49
C VAL A 361 -1.35 -19.81 12.38
N ALA A 362 -0.97 -18.55 12.59
CA ALA A 362 0.09 -18.17 13.54
C ALA A 362 -0.41 -17.11 14.51
N ALA A 363 -0.02 -17.23 15.78
CA ALA A 363 -0.25 -16.22 16.80
C ALA A 363 0.54 -14.93 16.50
N GLU A 364 0.04 -13.78 16.94
CA GLU A 364 0.71 -12.48 16.78
C GLU A 364 2.14 -12.50 17.33
N SER A 365 2.34 -13.18 18.45
CA SER A 365 3.63 -13.32 19.14
C SER A 365 4.62 -14.30 18.49
N VAL A 366 4.26 -14.92 17.34
CA VAL A 366 5.12 -15.90 16.65
C VAL A 366 6.51 -15.35 16.38
N LYS A 367 7.54 -16.16 16.64
CA LYS A 367 8.93 -15.80 16.39
C LYS A 367 9.23 -15.83 14.90
N ARG A 368 9.64 -14.66 14.36
CA ARG A 368 9.86 -14.46 12.92
C ARG A 368 11.36 -14.44 12.54
N LYS A 369 12.26 -14.25 13.53
CA LYS A 369 13.70 -14.10 13.33
C LYS A 369 14.50 -15.38 13.67
N GLU A 370 13.84 -16.38 14.18
CA GLU A 370 14.44 -17.64 14.59
C GLU A 370 13.52 -18.82 14.22
N SER A 371 13.97 -20.04 14.46
CA SER A 371 13.16 -21.24 14.25
C SER A 371 11.88 -21.17 15.09
N ILE A 372 10.73 -21.38 14.43
CA ILE A 372 9.41 -21.36 15.09
C ILE A 372 9.27 -22.65 15.90
N LYS A 373 9.08 -22.49 17.22
CA LYS A 373 8.89 -23.61 18.15
C LYS A 373 7.50 -23.66 18.77
N SER A 374 6.76 -22.57 18.68
CA SER A 374 5.42 -22.40 19.25
C SER A 374 4.67 -21.28 18.56
N GLY A 375 3.36 -21.18 18.80
CA GLY A 375 2.50 -20.13 18.26
C GLY A 375 2.10 -20.35 16.80
N ILE A 376 2.14 -21.59 16.30
CA ILE A 376 1.58 -21.97 15.00
C ILE A 376 0.76 -23.25 15.11
N TRP A 377 -0.30 -23.33 14.34
CA TRP A 377 -1.17 -24.51 14.15
C TRP A 377 -1.33 -24.71 12.66
N ILE A 378 -0.70 -25.74 12.14
CA ILE A 378 -0.55 -25.92 10.70
C ILE A 378 -0.73 -27.38 10.27
N ILE A 379 -1.18 -27.53 9.01
CA ILE A 379 -0.95 -28.71 8.20
C ILE A 379 0.20 -28.40 7.24
N GLY A 380 1.10 -29.33 7.04
CA GLY A 380 2.18 -29.23 6.05
C GLY A 380 2.39 -30.54 5.32
N PHE A 381 3.05 -30.44 4.18
CA PHE A 381 3.52 -31.59 3.38
C PHE A 381 5.02 -31.44 3.15
N SER A 382 5.78 -32.46 3.52
CA SER A 382 7.21 -32.52 3.23
C SER A 382 7.67 -33.98 3.29
N ASP A 383 8.71 -34.32 2.51
CA ASP A 383 9.27 -35.69 2.42
C ASP A 383 8.22 -36.76 2.04
N GLY A 384 7.16 -36.38 1.32
CA GLY A 384 6.08 -37.28 0.91
C GLY A 384 5.03 -37.56 1.98
N GLU A 385 5.05 -36.85 3.11
CA GLU A 385 4.15 -37.09 4.25
C GLU A 385 3.41 -35.80 4.65
N TYR A 386 2.16 -35.94 5.09
CA TYR A 386 1.41 -34.86 5.74
C TYR A 386 1.75 -34.78 7.21
N LYS A 387 2.04 -33.59 7.69
CA LYS A 387 2.49 -33.32 9.06
C LYS A 387 1.62 -32.25 9.68
N PHE A 388 1.09 -32.52 10.86
CA PHE A 388 0.36 -31.55 11.65
C PHE A 388 1.24 -31.09 12.80
N PHE A 389 1.26 -29.79 13.03
CA PHE A 389 2.03 -29.20 14.11
C PHE A 389 1.17 -28.22 14.91
N SER A 390 1.22 -28.36 16.25
CA SER A 390 0.71 -27.38 17.21
C SER A 390 1.64 -27.29 18.43
N PRO A 391 1.55 -26.23 19.23
CA PRO A 391 2.41 -26.06 20.40
C PRO A 391 2.26 -27.20 21.44
N GLU A 392 1.07 -27.80 21.55
CA GLU A 392 0.75 -28.83 22.55
C GLU A 392 0.96 -30.25 22.03
N ALA A 393 0.77 -30.45 20.73
CA ALA A 393 0.85 -31.79 20.15
C ALA A 393 2.25 -32.09 19.64
N LYS A 394 2.71 -33.31 19.86
CA LYS A 394 3.84 -33.88 19.12
C LYS A 394 3.44 -33.92 17.63
N LEU A 395 4.44 -33.75 16.74
CA LEU A 395 4.27 -33.92 15.32
C LEU A 395 3.43 -35.15 14.99
N ILE A 396 2.27 -34.96 14.39
CA ILE A 396 1.40 -36.04 13.93
C ILE A 396 1.69 -36.20 12.44
N VAL A 397 1.99 -37.42 12.02
CA VAL A 397 2.23 -37.77 10.61
C VAL A 397 1.04 -38.57 10.12
N LEU A 398 0.47 -38.14 9.01
CA LEU A 398 -0.60 -38.85 8.31
C LEU A 398 -0.07 -39.39 6.99
N SER A 399 -0.09 -40.71 6.84
CA SER A 399 0.18 -41.33 5.52
C SER A 399 -1.14 -41.49 4.78
N THR A 400 -1.32 -40.72 3.74
CA THR A 400 -2.47 -40.86 2.81
C THR A 400 -1.94 -41.10 1.40
N GLU A 401 -2.63 -41.97 0.67
CA GLU A 401 -2.29 -42.25 -0.74
C GLU A 401 -2.76 -41.11 -1.67
N THR A 402 -3.67 -40.28 -1.21
CA THR A 402 -4.25 -39.18 -2.01
C THR A 402 -3.51 -37.89 -1.73
N LYS A 403 -2.93 -37.32 -2.80
CA LYS A 403 -2.30 -35.99 -2.75
C LYS A 403 -3.38 -34.89 -2.78
N LEU A 404 -3.42 -34.09 -1.71
CA LEU A 404 -4.32 -32.96 -1.62
C LEU A 404 -3.84 -31.85 -2.55
N GLN A 405 -4.74 -31.30 -3.35
CA GLN A 405 -4.48 -30.16 -4.25
C GLN A 405 -4.91 -28.85 -3.60
N LYS A 406 -5.90 -28.91 -2.73
CA LYS A 406 -6.48 -27.77 -2.01
C LYS A 406 -6.69 -28.10 -0.55
N ILE A 407 -6.57 -27.10 0.29
CA ILE A 407 -6.80 -27.17 1.73
C ILE A 407 -7.77 -26.08 2.11
N ARG A 408 -8.89 -26.45 2.68
CA ARG A 408 -9.82 -25.56 3.36
C ARG A 408 -9.41 -25.41 4.81
N VAL A 409 -9.24 -24.18 5.25
CA VAL A 409 -8.96 -23.82 6.65
C VAL A 409 -10.22 -23.19 7.23
N ASN A 410 -10.74 -23.77 8.31
CA ASN A 410 -11.84 -23.21 9.09
C ASN A 410 -11.33 -22.89 10.49
N LEU A 411 -11.46 -21.63 10.88
CA LEU A 411 -11.07 -21.12 12.20
C LEU A 411 -12.32 -20.62 12.91
N ASP A 412 -12.74 -21.32 13.95
CA ASP A 412 -13.83 -20.92 14.85
C ASP A 412 -13.22 -20.51 16.20
N LEU A 413 -13.03 -19.20 16.38
CA LEU A 413 -12.41 -18.65 17.57
C LEU A 413 -13.33 -18.72 18.78
N ASP A 414 -14.64 -18.70 18.56
CA ASP A 414 -15.64 -18.75 19.65
C ASP A 414 -15.73 -20.15 20.25
N LYS A 415 -15.52 -21.19 19.43
CA LYS A 415 -15.40 -22.57 19.91
C LYS A 415 -13.97 -22.99 20.23
N GLY A 416 -12.97 -22.22 19.79
CA GLY A 416 -11.55 -22.59 19.92
C GLY A 416 -11.17 -23.76 19.01
N GLU A 417 -11.72 -23.81 17.79
CA GLU A 417 -11.48 -24.90 16.83
C GLU A 417 -10.80 -24.38 15.56
N LEU A 418 -9.74 -25.05 15.16
CA LEU A 418 -9.11 -24.87 13.85
C LEU A 418 -9.15 -26.21 13.12
N SER A 419 -9.85 -26.26 12.00
CA SER A 419 -10.02 -27.48 11.23
C SER A 419 -9.52 -27.33 9.79
N PHE A 420 -9.03 -28.46 9.26
CA PHE A 420 -8.56 -28.60 7.90
C PHE A 420 -9.43 -29.64 7.17
N SER A 421 -9.87 -29.32 5.98
CA SER A 421 -10.66 -30.22 5.12
C SER A 421 -10.25 -30.06 3.66
N ASP A 422 -10.59 -31.04 2.87
CA ASP A 422 -10.49 -30.96 1.41
C ASP A 422 -11.78 -30.30 0.89
N PRO A 423 -11.70 -29.13 0.23
CA PRO A 423 -12.91 -28.44 -0.25
C PRO A 423 -13.64 -29.20 -1.35
N ASP A 424 -12.94 -30.00 -2.15
CA ASP A 424 -13.54 -30.74 -3.29
C ASP A 424 -14.31 -31.97 -2.83
N THR A 425 -13.79 -32.71 -1.84
CA THR A 425 -14.43 -33.93 -1.29
C THR A 425 -15.24 -33.70 -0.04
N LYS A 426 -15.13 -32.51 0.56
CA LYS A 426 -15.67 -32.14 1.89
C LYS A 426 -15.13 -33.04 3.03
N ALA A 427 -14.09 -33.84 2.78
CA ALA A 427 -13.48 -34.72 3.77
C ALA A 427 -12.73 -33.94 4.83
N GLN A 428 -13.06 -34.17 6.09
CA GLN A 428 -12.31 -33.62 7.24
C GLN A 428 -10.94 -34.29 7.31
N ILE A 429 -9.88 -33.50 7.40
CA ILE A 429 -8.50 -33.98 7.47
C ILE A 429 -8.01 -33.98 8.92
N HIS A 430 -8.13 -32.86 9.61
CA HIS A 430 -7.69 -32.72 11.01
C HIS A 430 -8.38 -31.54 11.69
N THR A 431 -8.52 -31.63 13.03
CA THR A 431 -9.01 -30.51 13.86
C THR A 431 -8.10 -30.34 15.07
N PHE A 432 -7.67 -29.10 15.31
CA PHE A 432 -7.08 -28.66 16.57
C PHE A 432 -8.15 -28.02 17.43
N THR A 433 -8.17 -28.33 18.71
CA THR A 433 -9.01 -27.67 19.71
C THR A 433 -8.09 -26.99 20.73
N HIS A 434 -8.17 -25.66 20.84
CA HIS A 434 -7.32 -24.86 21.71
C HIS A 434 -8.02 -23.56 22.12
N THR A 435 -7.72 -23.07 23.33
CA THR A 435 -8.18 -21.74 23.73
C THR A 435 -7.20 -20.68 23.20
N PHE A 436 -7.56 -20.03 22.12
CA PHE A 436 -6.75 -18.99 21.52
C PHE A 436 -6.89 -17.69 22.32
N ASN A 437 -5.78 -17.21 22.88
CA ASN A 437 -5.73 -16.00 23.72
C ASN A 437 -5.08 -14.81 23.01
N GLU A 438 -4.64 -14.99 21.77
CA GLU A 438 -3.98 -13.98 20.94
C GLU A 438 -4.68 -13.91 19.59
N LYS A 439 -4.50 -12.80 18.91
CA LYS A 439 -4.90 -12.64 17.51
C LYS A 439 -4.17 -13.64 16.62
N LEU A 440 -4.91 -14.35 15.78
CA LEU A 440 -4.40 -15.36 14.86
C LEU A 440 -4.37 -14.81 13.42
N PHE A 441 -3.25 -14.99 12.75
CA PHE A 441 -3.06 -14.61 11.37
C PHE A 441 -3.02 -15.85 10.48
N PRO A 442 -3.65 -15.83 9.28
CA PRO A 442 -3.38 -16.84 8.27
C PRO A 442 -1.88 -16.98 8.04
N TYR A 443 -1.40 -18.22 8.00
CA TYR A 443 0.02 -18.53 7.85
C TYR A 443 0.22 -19.47 6.67
N ILE A 444 1.16 -19.13 5.80
CA ILE A 444 1.58 -19.97 4.69
C ILE A 444 3.11 -20.02 4.63
N CYS A 445 3.65 -21.21 4.42
CA CYS A 445 5.05 -21.45 4.12
C CYS A 445 5.14 -22.24 2.81
N ASN A 446 6.05 -21.86 1.92
CA ASN A 446 6.31 -22.58 0.68
C ASN A 446 7.80 -22.55 0.35
N ARG A 447 8.39 -23.72 0.05
CA ARG A 447 9.79 -23.86 -0.39
C ARG A 447 9.94 -24.23 -1.86
N ASP A 448 8.81 -24.41 -2.54
CA ASP A 448 8.80 -24.73 -3.98
C ASP A 448 8.71 -23.45 -4.84
N GLU A 449 9.19 -23.56 -6.07
CA GLU A 449 9.06 -22.49 -7.08
C GLU A 449 7.65 -22.42 -7.68
N ARG A 450 6.82 -23.43 -7.44
CA ARG A 450 5.41 -23.44 -7.83
C ARG A 450 4.59 -22.55 -6.87
N PRO A 451 3.57 -21.87 -7.40
CA PRO A 451 2.76 -21.01 -6.56
C PRO A 451 1.87 -21.82 -5.59
N VAL A 452 1.72 -21.30 -4.38
CA VAL A 452 0.62 -21.57 -3.47
C VAL A 452 -0.31 -20.38 -3.54
N LYS A 453 -1.61 -20.61 -3.73
CA LYS A 453 -2.61 -19.57 -3.99
C LYS A 453 -3.78 -19.66 -3.02
N ILE A 454 -4.20 -18.52 -2.49
CA ILE A 454 -5.49 -18.37 -1.82
C ILE A 454 -6.53 -18.20 -2.91
N ILE A 455 -7.53 -19.07 -2.93
CA ILE A 455 -8.60 -19.04 -3.93
C ILE A 455 -9.87 -18.44 -3.35
N GLU A 456 -10.70 -17.88 -4.23
CA GLU A 456 -12.03 -17.39 -3.88
C GLU A 456 -12.87 -18.52 -3.31
N GLU A 457 -13.64 -18.21 -2.29
CA GLU A 457 -14.72 -19.10 -1.90
C GLU A 457 -15.76 -19.07 -3.01
N MET A 458 -15.90 -20.19 -3.73
CA MET A 458 -17.05 -20.35 -4.61
C MET A 458 -18.27 -20.49 -3.72
N THR A 459 -18.93 -19.36 -3.44
CA THR A 459 -20.32 -19.38 -2.99
C THR A 459 -21.14 -19.90 -4.17
N LYS A 460 -21.29 -21.21 -4.25
CA LYS A 460 -22.53 -21.72 -4.82
C LYS A 460 -23.59 -21.32 -3.82
N ASP A 461 -24.55 -20.57 -4.30
CA ASP A 461 -25.80 -20.31 -3.60
C ASP A 461 -26.35 -21.66 -3.11
N ASP A 462 -25.97 -22.07 -1.91
CA ASP A 462 -26.59 -23.16 -1.16
C ASP A 462 -27.74 -22.58 -0.30
N ASP A 463 -28.47 -21.62 -0.86
CA ASP A 463 -29.73 -21.07 -0.30
C ASP A 463 -30.96 -21.71 -0.98
N ASP A 464 -30.87 -22.98 -1.33
CA ASP A 464 -32.05 -23.82 -1.66
C ASP A 464 -32.20 -24.92 -0.58
N ASP A 465 -32.32 -24.52 0.68
CA ASP A 465 -33.05 -25.29 1.66
C ASP A 465 -34.45 -24.62 1.79
N ASP A 466 -35.29 -24.90 0.81
CA ASP A 466 -36.72 -24.75 0.89
C ASP A 466 -37.23 -25.64 2.05
N ASP A 467 -37.37 -25.05 3.20
CA ASP A 467 -38.33 -25.56 4.18
C ASP A 467 -39.72 -25.13 3.75
N ASP A 468 -40.30 -25.95 2.85
CA ASP A 468 -41.73 -26.05 2.66
C ASP A 468 -42.40 -26.49 3.98
N ASP A 469 -42.73 -25.54 4.83
CA ASP A 469 -43.76 -25.71 5.84
C ASP A 469 -44.99 -24.92 5.42
N ASP A 470 -45.85 -25.63 4.67
CA ASP A 470 -47.26 -25.34 4.55
C ASP A 470 -47.88 -25.16 5.95
N ASP A 471 -48.26 -23.94 6.29
CA ASP A 471 -49.32 -23.74 7.28
C ASP A 471 -50.30 -22.64 6.80
N ASP A 472 -51.35 -23.17 6.17
CA ASP A 472 -52.60 -22.49 5.93
C ASP A 472 -53.21 -21.98 7.25
N SER A 473 -53.29 -20.67 7.43
CA SER A 473 -54.37 -20.12 8.26
C SER A 473 -54.81 -18.72 7.81
N VAL A 474 -55.91 -18.73 7.20
CA VAL A 474 -56.86 -17.65 6.89
C VAL A 474 -57.32 -16.91 8.15
N PHE A 475 -57.52 -15.61 8.04
CA PHE A 475 -58.46 -14.66 8.66
C PHE A 475 -57.75 -13.37 8.94
N GLY A 476 -58.08 -12.23 8.32
CA GLY A 476 -59.39 -11.56 8.28
C GLY A 476 -59.46 -10.54 9.40
N GLY A 477 -59.52 -9.24 9.08
CA GLY A 477 -59.84 -8.24 10.07
C GLY A 477 -59.36 -6.82 9.74
N ASP A 478 -60.29 -6.00 9.40
CA ASP A 478 -60.25 -4.60 8.96
C ASP A 478 -59.66 -3.57 9.95
N PRO A 479 -59.59 -2.31 9.54
CA PRO A 479 -58.75 -1.27 10.10
C PRO A 479 -59.49 -0.36 11.09
N ILE A 480 -58.79 0.20 12.05
CA ILE A 480 -59.29 1.33 12.86
C ILE A 480 -58.20 2.36 13.13
N HIS A 481 -58.48 3.57 12.63
CA HIS A 481 -58.33 4.94 13.13
C HIS A 481 -57.22 5.34 14.09
N SER A 482 -56.50 6.37 13.61
CA SER A 482 -56.38 7.74 14.19
C SER A 482 -56.04 7.86 15.68
N ASP A 483 -55.04 8.61 16.00
CA ASP A 483 -55.14 10.01 16.42
C ASP A 483 -53.74 10.58 16.71
N ASP A 484 -53.66 11.85 16.40
CA ASP A 484 -52.69 12.87 16.64
C ASP A 484 -52.01 12.79 18.02
N ASP A 485 -50.73 13.23 18.05
CA ASP A 485 -50.34 14.37 18.90
C ASP A 485 -48.92 14.79 18.57
N ASP A 486 -48.80 16.12 18.42
CA ASP A 486 -47.63 16.94 18.32
C ASP A 486 -46.70 16.75 19.52
N ASP A 487 -45.36 16.87 19.26
CA ASP A 487 -44.55 17.77 20.09
C ASP A 487 -43.18 18.02 19.41
N ASP A 488 -42.91 19.31 19.26
CA ASP A 488 -41.67 19.96 18.92
C ASP A 488 -40.53 19.52 19.83
N ASP A 489 -39.31 19.35 19.27
CA ASP A 489 -38.11 19.92 19.85
C ASP A 489 -36.95 20.00 18.82
N ASP A 490 -36.54 21.23 18.62
CA ASP A 490 -35.29 21.65 17.99
C ASP A 490 -34.09 20.99 18.67
N ASP A 491 -33.04 20.55 17.88
CA ASP A 491 -31.70 21.12 18.05
C ASP A 491 -30.64 20.43 17.20
N ASP A 492 -29.85 21.28 16.54
CA ASP A 492 -28.44 21.11 16.16
C ASP A 492 -28.03 20.09 15.07
N ILE A 493 -28.24 20.49 13.83
CA ILE A 493 -27.41 20.03 12.69
C ILE A 493 -26.11 20.85 12.70
N LYS A 494 -25.02 20.26 13.19
CA LYS A 494 -23.66 20.75 12.96
C LYS A 494 -23.17 20.37 11.58
N ASP A 495 -22.92 21.40 10.77
CA ASP A 495 -22.22 21.41 9.51
C ASP A 495 -20.96 20.51 9.52
N TYR A 496 -20.95 19.48 8.73
CA TYR A 496 -19.73 18.82 8.25
C TYR A 496 -19.35 19.40 6.90
N GLN A 497 -18.46 20.38 6.94
CA GLN A 497 -17.79 20.91 5.76
C GLN A 497 -16.90 19.84 5.12
N ASN A 498 -17.14 19.59 3.85
CA ASN A 498 -16.36 18.75 2.95
C ASN A 498 -15.01 19.43 2.61
N PRO A 499 -13.83 18.81 2.84
CA PRO A 499 -12.54 19.45 2.62
C PRO A 499 -11.94 19.28 1.21
N PHE A 500 -12.74 19.04 0.16
CA PHE A 500 -12.25 18.94 -1.22
C PHE A 500 -12.97 19.90 -2.18
N GLN A 501 -12.83 21.20 -1.94
CA GLN A 501 -12.95 22.24 -2.96
C GLN A 501 -11.80 23.21 -2.76
N ASP A 502 -10.74 23.02 -3.52
CA ASP A 502 -9.81 23.99 -4.08
C ASP A 502 -8.49 23.33 -4.43
N ILE A 503 -8.36 22.88 -5.68
CA ILE A 503 -7.11 22.98 -6.46
C ILE A 503 -7.55 22.97 -7.95
N ARG A 504 -7.58 24.18 -8.50
CA ARG A 504 -7.38 24.40 -9.94
C ARG A 504 -5.91 24.61 -10.21
#